data_3cc9e40167641a901a2b9ab5de65c9ee
#
_entry.id   3cc9e40167641a901a2b9ab5de65c9ee
#
_cell.length_a   1.000
_cell.length_b   1.000
_cell.length_c   1.000
_cell.angle_alpha   90.00
_cell.angle_beta   90.00
_cell.angle_gamma   90.00
#
_symmetry.space_group_name_H-M   'P 1'
#
loop_
_entity.id
_entity.type
_entity.pdbx_description
1 polymer ?
#
loop_
_entity_poly.entity_id
_entity_poly.type
_entity_poly.pdbx_seq_one_letter_code
_entity_poly.pdbx_strand_id
1 'polypeptide(L)'
;MRNLCFQTFYTSKEESNCPLITEIVRIGKRIEKQGLSKDVRSAIFSLRYGHRIIINSDYNDLGGIKRGEILEIVDYDPVKKILLTIGPTQPRVETPVHWMIHHARNEINAIIQLNGNKIIKKLEGKIPSTEKEQIPGSFELTKEVLKTLRTGKSVLIKNQGVLFVGESFKEVEEQVFKNII
;
A
#
# COMPACT_ATOMS: atom_id res chain seq x y z
N MET A 1 -3.31 -20.53 3.11
CA MET A 1 -3.68 -19.66 1.98
C MET A 1 -4.54 -18.53 2.53
N ARG A 2 -4.15 -17.27 2.35
CA ARG A 2 -5.06 -16.16 2.65
C ARG A 2 -6.14 -16.14 1.56
N ASN A 3 -7.40 -16.14 1.96
CA ASN A 3 -8.50 -15.99 1.00
C ASN A 3 -8.46 -14.56 0.46
N LEU A 4 -7.94 -14.40 -0.75
CA LEU A 4 -8.03 -13.14 -1.49
C LEU A 4 -9.50 -12.95 -1.90
N CYS A 5 -10.00 -11.71 -1.74
CA CYS A 5 -11.35 -11.35 -2.19
C CYS A 5 -11.42 -11.03 -3.70
N PHE A 6 -10.37 -11.38 -4.46
CA PHE A 6 -10.26 -11.18 -5.90
C PHE A 6 -9.49 -12.33 -6.56
N GLN A 7 -9.68 -12.46 -7.88
CA GLN A 7 -8.92 -13.39 -8.71
C GLN A 7 -7.74 -12.68 -9.35
N THR A 8 -6.58 -13.34 -9.41
CA THR A 8 -5.37 -12.79 -10.05
C THR A 8 -5.10 -13.51 -11.35
N PHE A 9 -4.94 -12.73 -12.41
CA PHE A 9 -4.46 -13.19 -13.71
C PHE A 9 -3.09 -12.59 -13.99
N TYR A 10 -2.13 -13.45 -14.27
CA TYR A 10 -0.77 -13.05 -14.61
C TYR A 10 -0.64 -12.87 -16.12
N THR A 11 -0.41 -11.64 -16.58
CA THR A 11 -0.07 -11.37 -17.98
C THR A 11 1.37 -11.74 -18.26
N SER A 12 2.24 -11.72 -17.24
CA SER A 12 3.57 -12.32 -17.23
C SER A 12 3.96 -12.70 -15.79
N LYS A 13 4.70 -13.80 -15.63
CA LYS A 13 5.32 -14.19 -14.35
C LYS A 13 6.79 -13.77 -14.24
N GLU A 14 7.31 -13.06 -15.22
CA GLU A 14 8.64 -12.48 -15.16
C GLU A 14 8.66 -11.25 -14.24
N GLU A 15 9.83 -10.91 -13.73
CA GLU A 15 10.01 -9.68 -12.97
C GLU A 15 9.68 -8.46 -13.85
N SER A 16 9.02 -7.48 -13.28
CA SER A 16 8.75 -6.21 -14.00
C SER A 16 10.06 -5.45 -14.28
N ASN A 17 10.15 -4.87 -15.47
CA ASN A 17 11.23 -3.98 -15.87
C ASN A 17 11.00 -2.51 -15.49
N CYS A 18 9.97 -2.20 -14.68
CA CYS A 18 9.67 -0.85 -14.28
C CYS A 18 10.85 -0.20 -13.54
N PRO A 19 11.31 0.98 -13.94
CA PRO A 19 12.42 1.67 -13.30
C PRO A 19 12.11 2.11 -11.86
N LEU A 20 10.82 2.28 -11.51
CA LEU A 20 10.40 2.71 -10.18
C LEU A 20 10.53 1.63 -9.09
N ILE A 21 10.83 0.38 -9.47
CA ILE A 21 11.06 -0.71 -8.51
C ILE A 21 12.16 -0.37 -7.50
N THR A 22 13.22 0.31 -7.96
CA THR A 22 14.33 0.73 -7.11
C THR A 22 13.89 1.69 -6.00
N GLU A 23 12.86 2.50 -6.24
CA GLU A 23 12.30 3.41 -5.25
C GLU A 23 11.62 2.65 -4.09
N ILE A 24 10.87 1.59 -4.41
CA ILE A 24 10.23 0.75 -3.37
C ILE A 24 11.29 0.05 -2.52
N VAL A 25 12.32 -0.52 -3.16
CA VAL A 25 13.43 -1.16 -2.43
C VAL A 25 14.14 -0.16 -1.52
N ARG A 26 14.37 1.06 -2.01
CA ARG A 26 15.03 2.13 -1.26
C ARG A 26 14.21 2.55 -0.03
N ILE A 27 12.90 2.78 -0.19
CA ILE A 27 12.04 3.22 0.91
C ILE A 27 11.90 2.14 1.98
N GLY A 28 11.78 0.87 1.61
CA GLY A 28 11.77 -0.25 2.55
C GLY A 28 12.99 -0.24 3.46
N LYS A 29 14.19 -0.14 2.88
CA LYS A 29 15.46 -0.06 3.63
C LYS A 29 15.52 1.16 4.54
N ARG A 30 15.01 2.31 4.11
CA ARG A 30 15.02 3.53 4.93
C ARG A 30 14.10 3.41 6.14
N ILE A 31 12.90 2.87 5.96
CA ILE A 31 11.94 2.67 7.05
C ILE A 31 12.49 1.65 8.06
N GLU A 32 13.14 0.59 7.60
CA GLU A 32 13.79 -0.37 8.49
C GLU A 32 14.90 0.25 9.33
N LYS A 33 15.79 1.04 8.71
CA LYS A 33 16.88 1.75 9.41
C LYS A 33 16.38 2.67 10.53
N GLN A 34 15.16 3.17 10.44
CA GLN A 34 14.54 3.99 11.48
C GLN A 34 13.95 3.16 12.62
N GLY A 35 14.10 1.84 12.60
CA GLY A 35 13.64 0.94 13.66
C GLY A 35 12.14 0.70 13.68
N LEU A 36 11.40 1.14 12.66
CA LEU A 36 9.94 0.97 12.57
C LEU A 36 9.51 -0.50 12.41
N SER A 37 10.40 -1.38 12.00
CA SER A 37 10.13 -2.82 11.88
C SER A 37 9.64 -3.47 13.18
N LYS A 38 9.98 -2.91 14.34
CA LYS A 38 9.52 -3.40 15.65
C LYS A 38 8.05 -3.08 15.95
N ASP A 39 7.51 -2.05 15.31
CA ASP A 39 6.17 -1.53 15.55
C ASP A 39 5.20 -1.84 14.42
N VAL A 40 5.72 -2.24 13.27
CA VAL A 40 5.00 -2.54 12.03
C VAL A 40 5.00 -4.03 11.78
N ARG A 41 3.81 -4.62 11.66
CA ARG A 41 3.64 -6.04 11.29
C ARG A 41 3.89 -6.28 9.80
N SER A 42 3.46 -5.33 8.97
CA SER A 42 3.69 -5.35 7.53
C SER A 42 3.64 -3.93 6.95
N ALA A 43 4.40 -3.68 5.91
CA ALA A 43 4.37 -2.42 5.17
C ALA A 43 4.07 -2.67 3.70
N ILE A 44 3.24 -1.81 3.14
CA ILE A 44 2.86 -1.83 1.75
C ILE A 44 3.26 -0.50 1.12
N PHE A 45 3.98 -0.60 0.02
CA PHE A 45 4.45 0.53 -0.76
C PHE A 45 3.89 0.44 -2.15
N SER A 46 3.25 1.49 -2.65
CA SER A 46 2.84 1.54 -4.04
C SER A 46 3.16 2.87 -4.71
N LEU A 47 3.51 2.80 -5.99
CA LEU A 47 3.80 3.95 -6.85
C LEU A 47 2.99 3.86 -8.13
N ARG A 48 2.51 5.00 -8.59
CA ARG A 48 1.90 5.15 -9.91
C ARG A 48 2.95 5.03 -11.01
N TYR A 49 2.63 4.28 -12.04
CA TYR A 49 3.42 4.15 -13.26
C TYR A 49 2.50 4.24 -14.49
N GLY A 50 2.21 5.45 -14.93
CA GLY A 50 1.17 5.72 -15.91
C GLY A 50 -0.21 5.30 -15.40
N HIS A 51 -0.89 4.41 -16.12
CA HIS A 51 -2.15 3.80 -15.67
C HIS A 51 -1.96 2.62 -14.71
N ARG A 52 -0.73 2.13 -14.57
CA ARG A 52 -0.37 1.00 -13.71
C ARG A 52 0.10 1.46 -12.35
N ILE A 53 0.20 0.54 -11.42
CA ILE A 53 0.89 0.75 -10.16
C ILE A 53 1.94 -0.33 -9.95
N ILE A 54 3.02 0.04 -9.28
CA ILE A 54 4.03 -0.88 -8.76
C ILE A 54 3.77 -1.04 -7.27
N ILE A 55 3.74 -2.27 -6.77
CA ILE A 55 3.43 -2.58 -5.38
C ILE A 55 4.24 -3.78 -4.90
N ASN A 56 4.70 -3.75 -3.64
CA ASN A 56 5.35 -4.94 -3.08
C ASN A 56 4.33 -6.04 -2.75
N SER A 57 4.74 -7.27 -2.99
CA SER A 57 3.98 -8.48 -2.65
C SER A 57 3.99 -8.77 -1.13
N ASP A 58 3.35 -9.84 -0.72
CA ASP A 58 3.26 -10.26 0.67
C ASP A 58 4.62 -10.77 1.17
N TYR A 59 5.40 -9.88 1.73
CA TYR A 59 6.71 -10.13 2.31
C TYR A 59 6.83 -9.50 3.69
N ASN A 60 7.54 -10.17 4.59
CA ASN A 60 7.58 -9.81 6.01
C ASN A 60 8.82 -9.00 6.41
N ASP A 61 9.81 -8.84 5.53
CA ASP A 61 11.05 -8.14 5.82
C ASP A 61 11.11 -6.80 5.08
N LEU A 62 10.98 -5.72 5.83
CA LEU A 62 10.95 -4.35 5.29
C LEU A 62 12.24 -3.96 4.57
N GLY A 63 13.38 -4.36 5.10
CA GLY A 63 14.68 -4.01 4.55
C GLY A 63 15.18 -4.95 3.47
N GLY A 64 14.59 -6.14 3.41
CA GLY A 64 14.97 -7.21 2.49
C GLY A 64 14.13 -7.29 1.23
N ILE A 65 13.26 -6.32 0.92
CA ILE A 65 12.42 -6.34 -0.29
C ILE A 65 13.31 -6.50 -1.54
N LYS A 66 13.10 -7.60 -2.26
CA LYS A 66 13.82 -7.90 -3.49
C LYS A 66 12.98 -7.50 -4.70
N ARG A 67 13.66 -7.31 -5.84
CA ARG A 67 13.01 -6.97 -7.10
C ARG A 67 11.89 -7.95 -7.48
N GLY A 68 12.13 -9.24 -7.34
CA GLY A 68 11.15 -10.30 -7.62
C GLY A 68 9.93 -10.33 -6.68
N GLU A 69 9.94 -9.53 -5.61
CA GLU A 69 8.82 -9.41 -4.68
C GLU A 69 7.96 -8.17 -4.96
N ILE A 70 8.21 -7.50 -6.09
CA ILE A 70 7.46 -6.32 -6.52
C ILE A 70 6.67 -6.67 -7.76
N LEU A 71 5.40 -6.33 -7.73
CA LEU A 71 4.44 -6.57 -8.78
C LEU A 71 4.11 -5.28 -9.52
N GLU A 72 3.85 -5.41 -10.81
CA GLU A 72 3.24 -4.37 -11.61
C GLU A 72 1.77 -4.73 -11.83
N ILE A 73 0.88 -3.93 -11.29
CA ILE A 73 -0.56 -4.11 -11.48
C ILE A 73 -0.96 -3.36 -12.74
N VAL A 74 -1.40 -4.13 -13.72
CA VAL A 74 -1.77 -3.64 -15.05
C VAL A 74 -3.18 -3.07 -15.04
N ASP A 75 -4.10 -3.76 -14.36
CA ASP A 75 -5.50 -3.35 -14.25
C ASP A 75 -6.20 -4.06 -13.09
N TYR A 76 -7.29 -3.48 -12.61
CA TYR A 76 -8.19 -4.08 -11.64
C TYR A 76 -9.64 -3.74 -11.96
N ASP A 77 -10.47 -4.76 -12.16
CA ASP A 77 -11.92 -4.64 -12.29
C ASP A 77 -12.57 -4.86 -10.91
N PRO A 78 -13.08 -3.80 -10.25
CA PRO A 78 -13.67 -3.92 -8.92
C PRO A 78 -15.04 -4.64 -8.92
N VAL A 79 -15.73 -4.70 -10.06
CA VAL A 79 -17.02 -5.38 -10.19
C VAL A 79 -16.82 -6.88 -10.32
N LYS A 80 -15.96 -7.29 -11.25
CA LYS A 80 -15.62 -8.70 -11.46
C LYS A 80 -14.61 -9.22 -10.43
N LYS A 81 -13.97 -8.32 -9.68
CA LYS A 81 -12.89 -8.64 -8.73
C LYS A 81 -11.72 -9.37 -9.41
N ILE A 82 -11.32 -8.88 -10.57
CA ILE A 82 -10.22 -9.43 -11.36
C ILE A 82 -9.05 -8.45 -11.35
N LEU A 83 -7.87 -8.97 -10.96
CA LEU A 83 -6.61 -8.24 -10.95
C LEU A 83 -5.69 -8.79 -12.04
N LEU A 84 -5.22 -7.92 -12.93
CA LEU A 84 -4.21 -8.24 -13.94
C LEU A 84 -2.84 -7.78 -13.45
N THR A 85 -1.86 -8.68 -13.44
CA THR A 85 -0.54 -8.39 -12.88
C THR A 85 0.61 -8.97 -13.70
N ILE A 86 1.77 -8.32 -13.59
CA ILE A 86 3.08 -8.80 -14.03
C ILE A 86 3.93 -9.02 -12.79
N GLY A 87 4.60 -10.17 -12.71
CA GLY A 87 5.50 -10.53 -11.64
C GLY A 87 5.35 -11.97 -11.15
N PRO A 88 6.36 -12.52 -10.47
CA PRO A 88 6.40 -13.94 -10.11
C PRO A 88 5.65 -14.29 -8.83
N THR A 89 5.28 -13.28 -8.02
CA THR A 89 4.73 -13.48 -6.67
C THR A 89 3.23 -13.19 -6.60
N GLN A 90 2.63 -13.50 -5.45
CA GLN A 90 1.20 -13.29 -5.24
C GLN A 90 0.93 -11.85 -4.76
N PRO A 91 -0.11 -11.17 -5.29
CA PRO A 91 -0.56 -9.87 -4.78
C PRO A 91 -1.03 -9.95 -3.33
N ARG A 92 -0.88 -8.84 -2.62
CA ARG A 92 -1.43 -8.68 -1.26
C ARG A 92 -2.93 -8.46 -1.29
N VAL A 93 -3.58 -8.77 -0.19
CA VAL A 93 -5.02 -8.50 -0.02
C VAL A 93 -5.35 -7.00 -0.13
N GLU A 94 -4.42 -6.12 0.23
CA GLU A 94 -4.56 -4.67 0.17
C GLU A 94 -4.39 -4.08 -1.25
N THR A 95 -3.89 -4.86 -2.21
CA THR A 95 -3.61 -4.38 -3.58
C THR A 95 -4.79 -3.68 -4.26
N PRO A 96 -6.04 -4.19 -4.20
CA PRO A 96 -7.19 -3.50 -4.78
C PRO A 96 -7.45 -2.12 -4.17
N VAL A 97 -7.26 -1.96 -2.86
CA VAL A 97 -7.45 -0.66 -2.18
C VAL A 97 -6.45 0.36 -2.69
N HIS A 98 -5.16 -0.01 -2.79
CA HIS A 98 -4.12 0.85 -3.34
C HIS A 98 -4.42 1.25 -4.79
N TRP A 99 -4.82 0.27 -5.62
CA TRP A 99 -5.23 0.54 -7.01
C TRP A 99 -6.36 1.57 -7.08
N MET A 100 -7.44 1.32 -6.34
CA MET A 100 -8.62 2.20 -6.37
C MET A 100 -8.31 3.62 -5.84
N ILE A 101 -7.46 3.76 -4.81
CA ILE A 101 -7.05 5.08 -4.30
C ILE A 101 -6.26 5.84 -5.36
N HIS A 102 -5.27 5.21 -6.01
CA HIS A 102 -4.51 5.83 -7.08
C HIS A 102 -5.40 6.29 -8.24
N HIS A 103 -6.46 5.54 -8.58
CA HIS A 103 -7.37 5.87 -9.68
C HIS A 103 -8.49 6.84 -9.30
N ALA A 104 -8.87 6.90 -8.03
CA ALA A 104 -9.85 7.86 -7.54
C ALA A 104 -9.27 9.26 -7.34
N ARG A 105 -7.95 9.37 -7.10
CA ARG A 105 -7.26 10.62 -6.83
C ARG A 105 -5.98 10.73 -7.67
N ASN A 106 -6.07 11.47 -8.77
CA ASN A 106 -4.99 11.57 -9.76
C ASN A 106 -3.69 12.20 -9.22
N GLU A 107 -3.78 13.02 -8.18
CA GLU A 107 -2.62 13.64 -7.52
C GLU A 107 -1.86 12.67 -6.60
N ILE A 108 -2.45 11.53 -6.24
CA ILE A 108 -1.77 10.51 -5.45
C ILE A 108 -0.91 9.64 -6.36
N ASN A 109 0.42 9.80 -6.26
CA ASN A 109 1.39 9.00 -7.00
C ASN A 109 2.13 7.99 -6.11
N ALA A 110 2.10 8.19 -4.79
CA ALA A 110 2.76 7.32 -3.83
C ALA A 110 1.86 7.04 -2.63
N ILE A 111 1.88 5.79 -2.15
CA ILE A 111 1.18 5.36 -0.93
C ILE A 111 2.15 4.53 -0.09
N ILE A 112 2.17 4.79 1.21
CA ILE A 112 2.79 3.94 2.23
C ILE A 112 1.70 3.54 3.22
N GLN A 113 1.45 2.25 3.36
CA GLN A 113 0.58 1.69 4.38
C GLN A 113 1.41 0.89 5.38
N LEU A 114 1.28 1.20 6.66
CA LEU A 114 1.97 0.52 7.75
C LEU A 114 0.92 -0.14 8.65
N ASN A 115 0.92 -1.47 8.69
CA ASN A 115 -0.03 -2.26 9.47
C ASN A 115 0.57 -2.66 10.80
N GLY A 116 -0.18 -2.52 11.89
CA GLY A 116 0.22 -2.96 13.22
C GLY A 116 -0.47 -2.21 14.35
N ASN A 117 -0.77 -2.90 15.43
CA ASN A 117 -1.49 -2.34 16.58
C ASN A 117 -0.71 -1.25 17.30
N LYS A 118 0.62 -1.34 17.35
CA LYS A 118 1.47 -0.33 17.99
C LYS A 118 1.42 1.00 17.24
N ILE A 119 1.44 0.95 15.89
CA ILE A 119 1.30 2.14 15.04
C ILE A 119 -0.07 2.78 15.23
N ILE A 120 -1.13 1.99 15.25
CA ILE A 120 -2.49 2.50 15.50
C ILE A 120 -2.53 3.26 16.84
N LYS A 121 -2.11 2.63 17.93
CA LYS A 121 -2.09 3.26 19.26
C LYS A 121 -1.26 4.55 19.31
N LYS A 122 -0.15 4.60 18.60
CA LYS A 122 0.73 5.79 18.55
C LYS A 122 0.07 6.98 17.84
N LEU A 123 -0.81 6.72 16.86
CA LEU A 123 -1.42 7.73 15.99
C LEU A 123 -2.89 8.01 16.31
N GLU A 124 -3.50 7.20 17.17
CA GLU A 124 -4.89 7.39 17.59
C GLU A 124 -5.11 8.80 18.19
N GLY A 125 -6.15 9.47 17.72
CA GLY A 125 -6.44 10.85 18.09
C GLY A 125 -5.57 11.92 17.41
N LYS A 126 -4.51 11.55 16.69
CA LYS A 126 -3.61 12.50 15.99
C LYS A 126 -3.95 12.68 14.52
N ILE A 127 -4.49 11.65 13.90
CA ILE A 127 -4.89 11.66 12.48
C ILE A 127 -6.31 11.11 12.34
N PRO A 128 -7.05 11.49 11.26
CA PRO A 128 -8.38 10.98 11.03
C PRO A 128 -8.41 9.44 10.96
N SER A 129 -9.46 8.83 11.51
CA SER A 129 -9.66 7.38 11.52
C SER A 129 -10.93 7.01 10.78
N THR A 130 -10.92 5.87 10.06
CA THR A 130 -12.15 5.27 9.52
C THR A 130 -13.13 4.95 10.65
N GLU A 131 -14.42 5.17 10.43
CA GLU A 131 -15.44 4.97 11.46
C GLU A 131 -15.69 3.49 11.72
N LYS A 132 -15.71 2.69 10.64
CA LYS A 132 -16.05 1.26 10.67
C LYS A 132 -14.85 0.40 10.34
N GLU A 133 -14.80 -0.77 10.98
CA GLU A 133 -13.91 -1.85 10.53
C GLU A 133 -14.47 -2.44 9.25
N GLN A 134 -13.61 -2.62 8.25
CA GLN A 134 -13.95 -3.18 6.96
C GLN A 134 -13.00 -4.32 6.62
N ILE A 135 -13.43 -5.21 5.75
CA ILE A 135 -12.62 -6.33 5.27
C ILE A 135 -11.41 -5.78 4.47
N PRO A 136 -10.18 -6.19 4.79
CA PRO A 136 -9.01 -5.79 4.02
C PRO A 136 -9.17 -6.08 2.53
N GLY A 137 -8.84 -5.11 1.67
CA GLY A 137 -8.95 -5.24 0.22
C GLY A 137 -10.34 -5.04 -0.36
N SER A 138 -11.36 -4.79 0.47
CA SER A 138 -12.74 -4.60 0.00
C SER A 138 -12.97 -3.21 -0.63
N PHE A 139 -13.99 -3.13 -1.47
CA PHE A 139 -14.46 -1.87 -2.03
C PHE A 139 -15.01 -0.94 -0.93
N GLU A 140 -15.69 -1.51 0.06
CA GLU A 140 -16.20 -0.80 1.24
C GLU A 140 -15.08 -0.14 2.03
N LEU A 141 -13.94 -0.84 2.21
CA LEU A 141 -12.76 -0.26 2.83
C LEU A 141 -12.23 0.93 2.02
N THR A 142 -12.15 0.80 0.71
CA THR A 142 -11.68 1.91 -0.15
C THR A 142 -12.59 3.13 -0.02
N LYS A 143 -13.91 2.94 0.00
CA LYS A 143 -14.87 4.04 0.20
C LYS A 143 -14.68 4.73 1.55
N GLU A 144 -14.51 3.97 2.62
CA GLU A 144 -14.25 4.51 3.97
C GLU A 144 -12.93 5.29 4.01
N VAL A 145 -11.86 4.74 3.42
CA VAL A 145 -10.56 5.40 3.36
C VAL A 145 -10.66 6.71 2.59
N LEU A 146 -11.25 6.73 1.41
CA LEU A 146 -11.40 7.93 0.60
C LEU A 146 -12.29 8.99 1.27
N LYS A 147 -13.38 8.56 1.93
CA LYS A 147 -14.28 9.43 2.70
C LYS A 147 -13.54 10.11 3.85
N THR A 148 -12.71 9.34 4.60
CA THR A 148 -11.96 9.84 5.76
C THR A 148 -10.77 10.69 5.34
N LEU A 149 -10.07 10.27 4.30
CA LEU A 149 -8.90 10.95 3.76
C LEU A 149 -9.25 12.34 3.21
N ARG A 150 -10.39 12.46 2.50
CA ARG A 150 -10.82 13.72 1.81
C ARG A 150 -9.65 14.33 1.05
N THR A 151 -9.26 15.56 1.43
CA THR A 151 -8.09 16.27 0.91
C THR A 151 -6.83 16.06 1.76
N GLY A 152 -6.96 15.27 2.85
CA GLY A 152 -5.84 14.93 3.73
C GLY A 152 -4.84 13.97 3.09
N LYS A 153 -3.74 13.75 3.81
CA LYS A 153 -2.61 12.93 3.34
C LYS A 153 -2.36 11.70 4.20
N SER A 154 -3.18 11.49 5.24
CA SER A 154 -3.07 10.32 6.12
C SER A 154 -4.42 9.91 6.70
N VAL A 155 -4.58 8.61 6.95
CA VAL A 155 -5.78 8.03 7.57
C VAL A 155 -5.41 6.78 8.36
N LEU A 156 -5.95 6.68 9.58
CA LEU A 156 -5.95 5.43 10.34
C LEU A 156 -7.05 4.51 9.81
N ILE A 157 -6.66 3.31 9.43
CA ILE A 157 -7.59 2.25 9.06
C ILE A 157 -7.85 1.41 10.30
N LYS A 158 -9.10 1.46 10.79
CA LYS A 158 -9.51 0.81 12.03
C LYS A 158 -9.11 -0.67 12.05
N ASN A 159 -8.40 -1.07 13.12
CA ASN A 159 -7.89 -2.42 13.36
C ASN A 159 -6.89 -2.96 12.32
N GLN A 160 -6.40 -2.13 11.38
CA GLN A 160 -5.43 -2.56 10.36
C GLN A 160 -4.09 -1.82 10.50
N GLY A 161 -4.10 -0.49 10.37
CA GLY A 161 -2.87 0.30 10.35
C GLY A 161 -3.11 1.75 9.96
N VAL A 162 -2.10 2.36 9.37
CA VAL A 162 -2.13 3.74 8.87
C VAL A 162 -1.74 3.77 7.41
N LEU A 163 -2.39 4.63 6.64
CA LEU A 163 -2.11 4.88 5.24
C LEU A 163 -1.72 6.34 5.05
N PHE A 164 -0.59 6.57 4.39
CA PHE A 164 -0.08 7.87 3.99
C PHE A 164 -0.06 7.97 2.47
N VAL A 165 -0.46 9.12 1.92
CA VAL A 165 -0.52 9.36 0.49
C VAL A 165 0.18 10.67 0.12
N GLY A 166 0.68 10.77 -1.10
CA GLY A 166 1.30 11.99 -1.61
C GLY A 166 1.65 11.92 -3.09
N GLU A 167 2.22 13.01 -3.59
CA GLU A 167 2.64 13.13 -4.99
C GLU A 167 3.95 12.40 -5.28
N SER A 168 4.72 12.06 -4.24
CA SER A 168 5.98 11.32 -4.36
C SER A 168 6.28 10.52 -3.10
N PHE A 169 7.13 9.49 -3.19
CA PHE A 169 7.61 8.78 -2.00
C PHE A 169 8.36 9.67 -1.03
N LYS A 170 9.10 10.67 -1.52
CA LYS A 170 9.80 11.62 -0.65
C LYS A 170 8.81 12.33 0.28
N GLU A 171 7.73 12.85 -0.28
CA GLU A 171 6.67 13.52 0.50
C GLU A 171 6.02 12.57 1.51
N VAL A 172 5.66 11.36 1.07
CA VAL A 172 5.02 10.37 1.94
C VAL A 172 5.96 9.90 3.04
N GLU A 173 7.23 9.71 2.74
CA GLU A 173 8.28 9.35 3.71
C GLU A 173 8.45 10.44 4.79
N GLU A 174 8.47 11.70 4.40
CA GLU A 174 8.53 12.84 5.33
C GLU A 174 7.32 12.83 6.29
N GLN A 175 6.12 12.52 5.78
CA GLN A 175 4.92 12.38 6.62
C GLN A 175 5.04 11.19 7.60
N VAL A 176 5.53 10.04 7.15
CA VAL A 176 5.76 8.87 8.01
C VAL A 176 6.71 9.24 9.14
N PHE A 177 7.84 9.85 8.83
CA PHE A 177 8.83 10.22 9.84
C PHE A 177 8.30 11.28 10.81
N LYS A 178 7.65 12.31 10.33
CA LYS A 178 7.06 13.38 11.16
C LYS A 178 6.03 12.85 12.15
N ASN A 179 5.23 11.85 11.78
CA ASN A 179 4.13 11.37 12.60
C ASN A 179 4.52 10.18 13.49
N ILE A 180 5.51 9.39 13.08
CA ILE A 180 5.82 8.11 13.74
C ILE A 180 7.13 8.15 14.51
N ILE A 181 8.12 8.92 14.08
CA ILE A 181 9.42 9.05 14.73
C ILE A 181 9.49 10.37 15.50
#